data_58fe64b1ba422fb3e83d1dacf9946ad0
#
_entry.id   58fe64b1ba422fb3e83d1dacf9946ad0
#
_cell.length_a   1.000
_cell.length_b   1.000
_cell.length_c   1.000
_cell.angle_alpha   90.00
_cell.angle_beta   90.00
_cell.angle_gamma   90.00
#
_symmetry.space_group_name_H-M   'P 1'
#
loop_
_entity.id
_entity.type
_entity.pdbx_description
1 polymer ?
#
loop_
_entity_poly.entity_id
_entity_poly.type
_entity_poly.pdbx_seq_one_letter_code
_entity_poly.pdbx_strand_id
1 'polypeptide(L)'
;MPVIRTPAIVCTVRKHGEHGAVARLFTPEHGLQAGYVQGGRSTAMRPVLMPANLVTAELRSRSPDQLASLTVELSTSRAPYYAEPLAAAAFEWVTLLTATVAPDDQPFPRLYAALAALLELVCVAPSARWWARAMVQYEALLLAELGFGMDLERCAVTGEREDLAYVSPRTGRAVSLHAAGVYAEKLLLLPPFMTSDAEPDWGQLLQGFALTGHFIERQFFAERRADPLAARGMMIDRLKRMVA
;
A
#
# COMPACT_ATOMS: atom_id res chain seq x y z
N MET A 1 -23.56 -9.55 21.50
CA MET A 1 -23.00 -9.37 20.15
C MET A 1 -21.83 -8.43 20.27
N PRO A 2 -20.62 -8.83 19.89
CA PRO A 2 -19.51 -7.90 19.89
C PRO A 2 -19.78 -6.79 18.86
N VAL A 3 -19.59 -5.55 19.28
CA VAL A 3 -19.67 -4.37 18.43
C VAL A 3 -18.30 -3.73 18.44
N ILE A 4 -17.71 -3.60 17.27
CA ILE A 4 -16.44 -2.89 17.07
C ILE A 4 -16.78 -1.51 16.52
N ARG A 5 -16.39 -0.45 17.21
CA ARG A 5 -16.47 0.93 16.71
C ARG A 5 -15.05 1.50 16.63
N THR A 6 -14.61 1.84 15.44
CA THR A 6 -13.20 2.17 15.19
C THR A 6 -13.08 3.13 14.00
N PRO A 7 -12.05 4.01 13.98
CA PRO A 7 -11.66 4.68 12.76
C PRO A 7 -11.17 3.64 11.74
N ALA A 8 -11.46 3.86 10.46
CA ALA A 8 -11.09 2.93 9.43
C ALA A 8 -10.82 3.63 8.09
N ILE A 9 -9.91 3.07 7.31
CA ILE A 9 -9.64 3.48 5.93
C ILE A 9 -10.40 2.53 5.01
N VAL A 10 -11.24 3.08 4.11
CA VAL A 10 -11.92 2.30 3.08
C VAL A 10 -10.87 1.83 2.06
N CYS A 11 -10.68 0.51 1.95
CA CYS A 11 -9.69 -0.06 1.03
C CYS A 11 -10.34 -0.54 -0.27
N THR A 12 -11.31 -1.43 -0.19
CA THR A 12 -12.02 -1.90 -1.39
C THR A 12 -13.52 -2.05 -1.12
N VAL A 13 -14.30 -1.88 -2.17
CA VAL A 13 -15.77 -2.01 -2.10
C VAL A 13 -16.25 -2.84 -3.30
N ARG A 14 -17.00 -3.88 -3.03
CA ARG A 14 -17.58 -4.76 -4.05
C ARG A 14 -19.10 -4.76 -3.94
N LYS A 15 -19.78 -4.72 -5.08
CA LYS A 15 -21.23 -4.87 -5.15
C LYS A 15 -21.65 -6.23 -4.59
N HIS A 16 -22.70 -6.25 -3.77
CA HIS A 16 -23.27 -7.47 -3.23
C HIS A 16 -24.81 -7.39 -3.23
N GLY A 17 -25.44 -8.28 -3.97
CA GLY A 17 -26.90 -8.21 -4.21
C GLY A 17 -27.32 -6.96 -4.99
N GLU A 18 -28.60 -6.63 -4.92
CA GLU A 18 -29.16 -5.52 -5.69
C GLU A 18 -28.80 -4.13 -5.12
N HIS A 19 -28.78 -4.00 -3.81
CA HIS A 19 -28.65 -2.70 -3.14
C HIS A 19 -27.43 -2.61 -2.21
N GLY A 20 -26.85 -3.73 -1.82
CA GLY A 20 -25.77 -3.80 -0.84
C GLY A 20 -24.37 -3.72 -1.47
N ALA A 21 -23.39 -3.55 -0.58
CA ALA A 21 -21.98 -3.66 -0.90
C ALA A 21 -21.23 -4.38 0.23
N VAL A 22 -20.15 -5.07 -0.11
CA VAL A 22 -19.17 -5.54 0.86
C VAL A 22 -17.97 -4.60 0.78
N ALA A 23 -17.65 -3.95 1.90
CA ALA A 23 -16.48 -3.10 2.04
C ALA A 23 -15.41 -3.81 2.87
N ARG A 24 -14.15 -3.65 2.46
CA ARG A 24 -12.98 -4.02 3.26
C ARG A 24 -12.36 -2.73 3.79
N LEU A 25 -12.23 -2.67 5.10
CA LEU A 25 -11.76 -1.51 5.84
C LEU A 25 -10.49 -1.88 6.58
N PHE A 26 -9.48 -1.03 6.54
CA PHE A 26 -8.28 -1.20 7.34
C PHE A 26 -8.38 -0.37 8.60
N THR A 27 -8.20 -1.01 9.76
CA THR A 27 -8.37 -0.42 11.09
C THR A 27 -7.08 -0.51 11.90
N PRO A 28 -6.84 0.38 12.87
CA PRO A 28 -5.60 0.37 13.66
C PRO A 28 -5.50 -0.81 14.62
N GLU A 29 -6.61 -1.22 15.22
CA GLU A 29 -6.61 -2.20 16.32
C GLU A 29 -7.12 -3.58 15.92
N HIS A 30 -7.86 -3.68 14.80
CA HIS A 30 -8.48 -4.94 14.36
C HIS A 30 -7.99 -5.38 12.98
N GLY A 31 -7.02 -4.68 12.39
CA GLY A 31 -6.51 -5.01 11.06
C GLY A 31 -7.54 -4.81 9.96
N LEU A 32 -7.48 -5.67 8.95
CA LEU A 32 -8.39 -5.61 7.81
C LEU A 32 -9.72 -6.30 8.17
N GLN A 33 -10.81 -5.54 8.06
CA GLN A 33 -12.16 -5.98 8.40
C GLN A 33 -13.05 -5.97 7.17
N ALA A 34 -13.84 -7.01 6.98
CA ALA A 34 -14.85 -7.07 5.94
C ALA A 34 -16.26 -6.92 6.54
N GLY A 35 -17.12 -6.14 5.90
CA GLY A 35 -18.49 -5.99 6.36
C GLY A 35 -19.48 -5.67 5.24
N TYR A 36 -20.71 -6.11 5.43
CA TYR A 36 -21.83 -5.84 4.55
C TYR A 36 -22.49 -4.50 4.89
N VAL A 37 -22.54 -3.60 3.93
CA VAL A 37 -23.21 -2.30 4.03
C VAL A 37 -24.55 -2.38 3.33
N GLN A 38 -25.64 -2.30 4.12
CA GLN A 38 -26.98 -2.23 3.57
C GLN A 38 -27.17 -0.89 2.84
N GLY A 39 -27.71 -0.93 1.63
CA GLY A 39 -27.84 0.28 0.81
C GLY A 39 -26.52 0.88 0.35
N GLY A 40 -25.41 0.13 0.42
CA GLY A 40 -24.07 0.60 0.05
C GLY A 40 -23.91 1.05 -1.41
N ARG A 41 -24.89 0.75 -2.27
CA ARG A 41 -24.95 1.20 -3.66
C ARG A 41 -25.78 2.46 -3.88
N SER A 42 -26.42 2.99 -2.84
CA SER A 42 -27.21 4.22 -2.93
C SER A 42 -26.35 5.43 -3.30
N THR A 43 -26.95 6.45 -3.85
CA THR A 43 -26.29 7.73 -4.19
C THR A 43 -25.67 8.39 -2.95
N ALA A 44 -26.28 8.23 -1.79
CA ALA A 44 -25.78 8.76 -0.52
C ALA A 44 -24.54 8.00 -0.01
N MET A 45 -24.47 6.67 -0.20
CA MET A 45 -23.37 5.85 0.33
C MET A 45 -22.16 5.74 -0.62
N ARG A 46 -22.34 5.93 -1.91
CA ARG A 46 -21.22 5.86 -2.88
C ARG A 46 -20.07 6.81 -2.54
N PRO A 47 -20.29 8.10 -2.23
CA PRO A 47 -19.19 9.00 -1.88
C PRO A 47 -18.57 8.66 -0.51
N VAL A 48 -19.29 8.02 0.40
CA VAL A 48 -18.77 7.58 1.70
C VAL A 48 -17.83 6.37 1.53
N LEU A 49 -18.25 5.41 0.70
CA LEU A 49 -17.53 4.15 0.44
C LEU A 49 -16.46 4.27 -0.64
N MET A 50 -15.95 5.46 -0.93
CA MET A 50 -14.81 5.60 -1.85
C MET A 50 -13.53 5.10 -1.19
N PRO A 51 -12.68 4.33 -1.92
CA PRO A 51 -11.35 3.99 -1.43
C PRO A 51 -10.58 5.21 -0.95
N ALA A 52 -9.68 5.02 0.00
CA ALA A 52 -8.90 6.06 0.69
C ALA A 52 -9.70 7.01 1.60
N ASN A 53 -11.04 6.99 1.60
CA ASN A 53 -11.80 7.74 2.61
C ASN A 53 -11.50 7.23 4.01
N LEU A 54 -11.44 8.16 4.97
CA LEU A 54 -11.44 7.85 6.39
C LEU A 54 -12.89 7.87 6.90
N VAL A 55 -13.29 6.82 7.58
CA VAL A 55 -14.64 6.65 8.14
C VAL A 55 -14.58 6.23 9.61
N THR A 56 -15.65 6.49 10.35
CA THR A 56 -15.93 5.78 11.60
C THR A 56 -16.78 4.56 11.26
N ALA A 57 -16.26 3.39 11.51
CA ALA A 57 -16.91 2.12 11.21
C ALA A 57 -17.50 1.50 12.46
N GLU A 58 -18.72 0.95 12.34
CA GLU A 58 -19.35 0.11 13.35
C GLU A 58 -19.65 -1.25 12.73
N LEU A 59 -18.95 -2.30 13.21
CA LEU A 59 -19.15 -3.69 12.79
C LEU A 59 -19.90 -4.44 13.86
N ARG A 60 -20.97 -5.16 13.44
CA ARG A 60 -21.76 -6.04 14.29
C ARG A 60 -21.79 -7.43 13.69
N SER A 61 -21.21 -8.40 14.37
CA SER A 61 -21.28 -9.81 13.98
C SER A 61 -22.16 -10.61 14.93
N ARG A 62 -22.91 -11.56 14.37
CA ARG A 62 -23.70 -12.53 15.16
C ARG A 62 -22.87 -13.78 15.50
N SER A 63 -21.94 -14.14 14.65
CA SER A 63 -20.99 -15.22 14.86
C SER A 63 -19.68 -14.91 14.13
N PRO A 64 -18.55 -15.51 14.53
CA PRO A 64 -17.26 -15.32 13.87
C PRO A 64 -17.27 -15.69 12.37
N ASP A 65 -18.08 -16.67 11.98
CA ASP A 65 -18.13 -17.21 10.62
C ASP A 65 -19.07 -16.41 9.68
N GLN A 66 -19.76 -15.39 10.19
CA GLN A 66 -20.69 -14.59 9.40
C GLN A 66 -20.09 -13.23 9.09
N LEU A 67 -20.27 -12.80 7.84
CA LEU A 67 -19.91 -11.43 7.43
C LEU A 67 -20.65 -10.42 8.33
N ALA A 68 -19.87 -9.55 8.97
CA ALA A 68 -20.40 -8.54 9.86
C ALA A 68 -21.34 -7.57 9.11
N SER A 69 -22.38 -7.10 9.78
CA SER A 69 -23.10 -5.91 9.34
C SER A 69 -22.23 -4.68 9.61
N LEU A 70 -22.07 -3.81 8.62
CA LEU A 70 -21.20 -2.65 8.67
C LEU A 70 -22.02 -1.38 8.47
N THR A 71 -21.90 -0.47 9.43
CA THR A 71 -22.35 0.91 9.31
C THR A 71 -21.14 1.83 9.28
N VAL A 72 -21.14 2.82 8.40
CA VAL A 72 -20.02 3.76 8.25
C VAL A 72 -20.51 5.20 8.24
N GLU A 73 -19.75 6.06 8.89
CA GLU A 73 -19.91 7.50 8.88
C GLU A 73 -18.65 8.14 8.29
N LEU A 74 -18.79 9.03 7.33
CA LEU A 74 -17.66 9.70 6.69
C LEU A 74 -16.97 10.64 7.68
N SER A 75 -15.67 10.44 7.90
CA SER A 75 -14.85 11.32 8.73
C SER A 75 -14.03 12.28 7.86
N THR A 76 -13.37 11.76 6.80
CA THR A 76 -12.61 12.60 5.86
C THR A 76 -12.82 12.08 4.44
N SER A 77 -13.23 12.97 3.53
CA SER A 77 -13.45 12.63 2.13
C SER A 77 -12.18 12.90 1.29
N ARG A 78 -11.82 11.94 0.46
CA ARG A 78 -10.79 12.09 -0.58
C ARG A 78 -11.39 12.33 -1.96
N ALA A 79 -12.73 12.43 -2.07
CA ALA A 79 -13.44 12.62 -3.34
C ALA A 79 -12.90 13.78 -4.20
N PRO A 80 -12.56 14.97 -3.66
CA PRO A 80 -12.02 16.06 -4.47
C PRO A 80 -10.74 15.70 -5.22
N TYR A 81 -9.89 14.87 -4.64
CA TYR A 81 -8.59 14.50 -5.21
C TYR A 81 -8.66 13.44 -6.30
N TYR A 82 -9.80 12.76 -6.44
CA TYR A 82 -10.04 11.82 -7.54
C TYR A 82 -10.19 12.52 -8.91
N ALA A 83 -10.38 13.84 -8.93
CA ALA A 83 -10.31 14.62 -10.16
C ALA A 83 -8.89 14.66 -10.76
N GLU A 84 -7.86 14.44 -9.93
CA GLU A 84 -6.46 14.37 -10.34
C GLU A 84 -6.09 12.92 -10.67
N PRO A 85 -5.82 12.58 -11.95
CA PRO A 85 -5.62 11.19 -12.37
C PRO A 85 -4.48 10.47 -11.64
N LEU A 86 -3.43 11.20 -11.27
CA LEU A 86 -2.28 10.61 -10.58
C LEU A 86 -2.59 10.30 -9.12
N ALA A 87 -3.25 11.24 -8.40
CA ALA A 87 -3.70 11.02 -7.03
C ALA A 87 -4.70 9.85 -6.94
N ALA A 88 -5.66 9.81 -7.87
CA ALA A 88 -6.62 8.71 -7.99
C ALA A 88 -5.92 7.35 -8.14
N ALA A 89 -4.88 7.27 -9.01
CA ALA A 89 -4.12 6.04 -9.20
C ALA A 89 -3.30 5.64 -7.95
N ALA A 90 -2.77 6.63 -7.22
CA ALA A 90 -2.06 6.37 -5.96
C ALA A 90 -3.00 5.80 -4.88
N PHE A 91 -4.19 6.39 -4.72
CA PHE A 91 -5.21 5.89 -3.81
C PHE A 91 -5.66 4.47 -4.17
N GLU A 92 -5.98 4.25 -5.45
CA GLU A 92 -6.41 2.95 -5.94
C GLU A 92 -5.36 1.88 -5.68
N TRP A 93 -4.10 2.14 -6.04
CA TRP A 93 -3.03 1.18 -5.84
C TRP A 93 -2.83 0.85 -4.36
N VAL A 94 -2.60 1.84 -3.50
CA VAL A 94 -2.21 1.58 -2.12
C VAL A 94 -3.31 0.91 -1.31
N THR A 95 -4.57 1.29 -1.54
CA THR A 95 -5.71 0.68 -0.85
C THR A 95 -5.99 -0.74 -1.36
N LEU A 96 -5.88 -0.97 -2.67
CA LEU A 96 -6.00 -2.29 -3.27
C LEU A 96 -4.89 -3.23 -2.80
N LEU A 97 -3.63 -2.77 -2.78
CA LEU A 97 -2.50 -3.53 -2.27
C LEU A 97 -2.77 -3.97 -0.83
N THR A 98 -3.08 -3.01 0.05
CA THR A 98 -3.35 -3.29 1.46
C THR A 98 -4.47 -4.31 1.62
N ALA A 99 -5.61 -4.11 0.94
CA ALA A 99 -6.74 -5.02 1.01
C ALA A 99 -6.46 -6.41 0.43
N THR A 100 -5.47 -6.54 -0.45
CA THR A 100 -5.19 -7.81 -1.12
C THR A 100 -4.23 -8.68 -0.33
N VAL A 101 -3.27 -8.06 0.37
CA VAL A 101 -2.16 -8.80 0.98
C VAL A 101 -2.19 -8.82 2.51
N ALA A 102 -2.82 -7.82 3.16
CA ALA A 102 -2.97 -7.84 4.61
C ALA A 102 -3.92 -8.97 5.03
N PRO A 103 -3.56 -9.79 6.03
CA PRO A 103 -4.45 -10.77 6.62
C PRO A 103 -5.67 -10.10 7.27
N ASP A 104 -6.82 -10.80 7.23
CA ASP A 104 -8.00 -10.36 7.96
C ASP A 104 -7.79 -10.53 9.48
N ASP A 105 -8.43 -9.68 10.27
CA ASP A 105 -8.47 -9.76 11.74
C ASP A 105 -7.10 -9.66 12.45
N GLN A 106 -6.05 -9.28 11.74
CA GLN A 106 -4.71 -9.10 12.31
C GLN A 106 -4.33 -7.62 12.33
N PRO A 107 -4.08 -7.01 13.50
CA PRO A 107 -3.72 -5.60 13.60
C PRO A 107 -2.26 -5.35 13.16
N PHE A 108 -2.09 -4.28 12.38
CA PHE A 108 -0.80 -3.73 11.95
C PHE A 108 -0.79 -2.22 12.19
N PRO A 109 -0.65 -1.75 13.44
CA PRO A 109 -0.82 -0.34 13.77
C PRO A 109 0.19 0.59 13.08
N ARG A 110 1.43 0.13 12.87
CA ARG A 110 2.46 0.88 12.13
C ARG A 110 2.06 1.04 10.66
N LEU A 111 1.56 -0.04 10.05
CA LEU A 111 1.13 -0.02 8.65
C LEU A 111 -0.12 0.85 8.47
N TYR A 112 -1.06 0.81 9.42
CA TYR A 112 -2.23 1.70 9.41
C TYR A 112 -1.81 3.18 9.48
N ALA A 113 -0.92 3.52 10.40
CA ALA A 113 -0.42 4.89 10.55
C ALA A 113 0.32 5.38 9.29
N ALA A 114 1.15 4.51 8.70
CA ALA A 114 1.86 4.82 7.47
C ALA A 114 0.91 5.00 6.27
N LEU A 115 -0.13 4.16 6.16
CA LEU A 115 -1.17 4.32 5.13
C LEU A 115 -1.91 5.64 5.30
N ALA A 116 -2.37 5.96 6.51
CA ALA A 116 -3.08 7.20 6.80
C ALA A 116 -2.23 8.43 6.45
N ALA A 117 -0.95 8.43 6.84
CA ALA A 117 -0.01 9.51 6.53
C ALA A 117 0.26 9.64 5.01
N LEU A 118 0.42 8.52 4.31
CA LEU A 118 0.60 8.50 2.86
C LEU A 118 -0.64 9.09 2.14
N LEU A 119 -1.84 8.67 2.53
CA LEU A 119 -3.08 9.19 1.94
C LEU A 119 -3.25 10.69 2.17
N GLU A 120 -2.84 11.19 3.34
CA GLU A 120 -2.82 12.63 3.61
C GLU A 120 -1.79 13.34 2.73
N LEU A 121 -0.58 12.78 2.63
CA LEU A 121 0.49 13.35 1.83
C LEU A 121 0.14 13.45 0.34
N VAL A 122 -0.57 12.47 -0.22
CA VAL A 122 -1.09 12.53 -1.60
C VAL A 122 -2.01 13.75 -1.80
N CYS A 123 -2.74 14.17 -0.77
CA CYS A 123 -3.65 15.31 -0.84
C CYS A 123 -2.95 16.66 -0.74
N VAL A 124 -1.94 16.78 0.13
CA VAL A 124 -1.39 18.08 0.52
C VAL A 124 0.01 18.36 -0.03
N ALA A 125 0.69 17.35 -0.57
CA ALA A 125 2.06 17.51 -1.03
C ALA A 125 2.17 18.47 -2.23
N PRO A 126 3.13 19.40 -2.20
CA PRO A 126 3.33 20.36 -3.30
C PRO A 126 3.85 19.70 -4.58
N SER A 127 4.36 18.49 -4.49
CA SER A 127 4.88 17.71 -5.61
C SER A 127 4.68 16.21 -5.39
N ALA A 128 4.42 15.49 -6.46
CA ALA A 128 4.29 14.04 -6.44
C ALA A 128 5.55 13.30 -5.94
N ARG A 129 6.73 13.92 -5.99
CA ARG A 129 7.98 13.34 -5.44
C ARG A 129 7.85 12.96 -3.97
N TRP A 130 7.20 13.81 -3.17
CA TRP A 130 7.05 13.59 -1.73
C TRP A 130 6.25 12.33 -1.41
N TRP A 131 5.08 12.21 -2.00
CA TRP A 131 4.25 11.04 -1.75
C TRP A 131 4.74 9.78 -2.52
N ALA A 132 5.45 9.94 -3.66
CA ALA A 132 6.07 8.81 -4.35
C ALA A 132 7.17 8.17 -3.48
N ARG A 133 7.99 8.98 -2.78
CA ARG A 133 8.93 8.48 -1.75
C ARG A 133 8.18 7.72 -0.65
N ALA A 134 7.15 8.34 -0.09
CA ALA A 134 6.35 7.72 0.97
C ALA A 134 5.63 6.43 0.49
N MET A 135 5.23 6.36 -0.77
CA MET A 135 4.65 5.15 -1.37
C MET A 135 5.67 3.99 -1.42
N VAL A 136 6.91 4.24 -1.88
CA VAL A 136 7.98 3.22 -1.86
C VAL A 136 8.27 2.77 -0.44
N GLN A 137 8.32 3.69 0.52
CA GLN A 137 8.53 3.38 1.94
C GLN A 137 7.36 2.56 2.52
N TYR A 138 6.11 2.88 2.13
CA TYR A 138 4.95 2.09 2.51
C TYR A 138 5.00 0.67 1.95
N GLU A 139 5.33 0.50 0.66
CA GLU A 139 5.50 -0.81 0.05
C GLU A 139 6.58 -1.64 0.76
N ALA A 140 7.72 -1.02 1.12
CA ALA A 140 8.78 -1.67 1.88
C ALA A 140 8.35 -2.04 3.31
N LEU A 141 7.63 -1.16 4.00
CA LEU A 141 7.08 -1.42 5.32
C LEU A 141 6.07 -2.57 5.29
N LEU A 142 5.19 -2.60 4.29
CA LEU A 142 4.20 -3.66 4.12
C LEU A 142 4.89 -5.03 3.93
N LEU A 143 5.92 -5.10 3.09
CA LEU A 143 6.74 -6.31 2.97
C LEU A 143 7.33 -6.73 4.32
N ALA A 144 7.87 -5.79 5.08
CA ALA A 144 8.50 -6.06 6.37
C ALA A 144 7.49 -6.56 7.43
N GLU A 145 6.34 -5.88 7.57
CA GLU A 145 5.28 -6.25 8.52
C GLU A 145 4.67 -7.64 8.22
N LEU A 146 4.69 -8.05 6.95
CA LEU A 146 4.22 -9.37 6.52
C LEU A 146 5.32 -10.45 6.50
N GLY A 147 6.53 -10.15 6.99
CA GLY A 147 7.61 -11.13 7.12
C GLY A 147 8.49 -11.30 5.86
N PHE A 148 8.34 -10.42 4.88
CA PHE A 148 9.12 -10.43 3.63
C PHE A 148 10.05 -9.21 3.51
N GLY A 149 10.44 -8.61 4.63
CA GLY A 149 11.30 -7.44 4.68
C GLY A 149 12.66 -7.67 4.02
N MET A 150 13.17 -6.61 3.42
CA MET A 150 14.53 -6.59 2.89
C MET A 150 15.52 -6.31 4.02
N ASP A 151 16.69 -6.98 4.01
CA ASP A 151 17.81 -6.69 4.90
C ASP A 151 18.76 -5.71 4.19
N LEU A 152 18.57 -4.43 4.50
CA LEU A 152 19.31 -3.33 3.88
C LEU A 152 20.39 -2.74 4.80
N GLU A 153 20.68 -3.37 5.93
CA GLU A 153 21.63 -2.84 6.92
C GLU A 153 23.08 -3.17 6.61
N ARG A 154 23.31 -4.32 5.97
CA ARG A 154 24.67 -4.86 5.74
C ARG A 154 24.78 -5.57 4.40
N CYS A 155 25.98 -5.50 3.82
CA CYS A 155 26.32 -6.27 2.64
C CYS A 155 26.26 -7.78 2.94
N ALA A 156 25.52 -8.53 2.12
CA ALA A 156 25.37 -9.98 2.28
C ALA A 156 26.69 -10.75 2.08
N VAL A 157 27.68 -10.13 1.42
CA VAL A 157 28.97 -10.74 1.07
C VAL A 157 30.07 -10.36 2.07
N THR A 158 30.21 -9.05 2.34
CA THR A 158 31.31 -8.53 3.18
C THR A 158 30.91 -8.30 4.63
N GLY A 159 29.61 -8.15 4.93
CA GLY A 159 29.09 -7.76 6.25
C GLY A 159 29.21 -6.27 6.56
N GLU A 160 29.81 -5.47 5.67
CA GLU A 160 29.98 -4.03 5.83
C GLU A 160 28.65 -3.28 5.68
N ARG A 161 28.57 -2.09 6.28
CA ARG A 161 27.37 -1.23 6.23
C ARG A 161 27.46 -0.11 5.22
N GLU A 162 28.64 0.07 4.64
CA GLU A 162 28.93 1.17 3.73
C GLU A 162 28.78 0.75 2.28
N ASP A 163 28.60 1.73 1.39
CA ASP A 163 28.54 1.56 -0.06
C ASP A 163 27.51 0.54 -0.55
N LEU A 164 26.42 0.38 0.18
CA LEU A 164 25.31 -0.49 -0.23
C LEU A 164 24.60 0.10 -1.45
N ALA A 165 24.73 -0.56 -2.59
CA ALA A 165 24.27 -0.06 -3.88
C ALA A 165 23.25 -0.97 -4.57
N TYR A 166 23.13 -2.22 -4.12
CA TYR A 166 22.29 -3.23 -4.75
C TYR A 166 21.54 -4.07 -3.70
N VAL A 167 20.51 -4.76 -4.19
CA VAL A 167 19.77 -5.78 -3.42
C VAL A 167 19.68 -7.06 -4.27
N SER A 168 19.95 -8.19 -3.64
CA SER A 168 19.79 -9.50 -4.28
C SER A 168 18.30 -9.78 -4.53
N PRO A 169 17.86 -10.00 -5.77
CA PRO A 169 16.46 -10.32 -6.07
C PRO A 169 16.01 -11.66 -5.47
N ARG A 170 16.98 -12.52 -5.15
CA ARG A 170 16.71 -13.84 -4.57
C ARG A 170 16.52 -13.78 -3.06
N THR A 171 17.35 -13.00 -2.35
CA THR A 171 17.40 -13.03 -0.88
C THR A 171 16.86 -11.79 -0.20
N GLY A 172 16.67 -10.67 -0.91
CA GLY A 172 16.29 -9.39 -0.35
C GLY A 172 17.40 -8.71 0.47
N ARG A 173 18.64 -9.21 0.39
CA ARG A 173 19.76 -8.66 1.17
C ARG A 173 20.57 -7.68 0.33
N ALA A 174 21.03 -6.61 1.00
CA ALA A 174 21.88 -5.61 0.36
C ALA A 174 23.25 -6.16 -0.04
N VAL A 175 23.82 -5.57 -1.10
CA VAL A 175 25.15 -5.86 -1.62
C VAL A 175 25.86 -4.54 -1.89
N SER A 176 27.10 -4.41 -1.41
CA SER A 176 27.92 -3.21 -1.66
C SER A 176 28.37 -3.12 -3.13
N LEU A 177 28.66 -1.91 -3.58
CA LEU A 177 29.10 -1.65 -4.95
C LEU A 177 30.29 -2.52 -5.33
N HIS A 178 31.29 -2.61 -4.45
CA HIS A 178 32.48 -3.41 -4.68
C HIS A 178 32.19 -4.93 -4.74
N ALA A 179 31.34 -5.42 -3.81
CA ALA A 179 31.02 -6.84 -3.74
C ALA A 179 30.13 -7.33 -4.90
N ALA A 180 29.39 -6.44 -5.54
CA ALA A 180 28.55 -6.79 -6.68
C ALA A 180 29.36 -7.31 -7.89
N GLY A 181 30.50 -6.67 -8.20
CA GLY A 181 31.40 -7.08 -9.24
C GLY A 181 30.68 -7.39 -10.56
N VAL A 182 30.98 -8.53 -11.15
CA VAL A 182 30.36 -9.02 -12.40
C VAL A 182 28.89 -9.38 -12.29
N TYR A 183 28.34 -9.45 -11.06
CA TYR A 183 26.92 -9.77 -10.82
C TYR A 183 26.03 -8.53 -10.74
N ALA A 184 26.59 -7.31 -10.81
CA ALA A 184 25.83 -6.06 -10.68
C ALA A 184 24.59 -6.01 -11.59
N GLU A 185 24.69 -6.47 -12.85
CA GLU A 185 23.58 -6.50 -13.80
C GLU A 185 22.43 -7.44 -13.42
N LYS A 186 22.68 -8.40 -12.51
CA LYS A 186 21.67 -9.35 -12.01
C LYS A 186 21.06 -8.92 -10.68
N LEU A 187 21.51 -7.81 -10.14
CA LEU A 187 21.05 -7.26 -8.87
C LEU A 187 20.09 -6.10 -9.12
N LEU A 188 19.20 -5.85 -8.15
CA LEU A 188 18.31 -4.69 -8.15
C LEU A 188 19.06 -3.49 -7.58
N LEU A 189 18.86 -2.31 -8.14
CA LEU A 189 19.44 -1.08 -7.60
C LEU A 189 18.83 -0.74 -6.23
N LEU A 190 19.67 -0.33 -5.29
CA LEU A 190 19.27 0.18 -3.99
C LEU A 190 19.43 1.71 -3.98
N PRO A 191 18.33 2.46 -4.15
CA PRO A 191 18.44 3.92 -4.13
C PRO A 191 18.73 4.42 -2.71
N PRO A 192 19.57 5.46 -2.53
CA PRO A 192 20.07 5.93 -1.23
C PRO A 192 18.95 6.30 -0.25
N PHE A 193 17.83 6.86 -0.71
CA PHE A 193 16.72 7.29 0.16
C PHE A 193 16.04 6.13 0.90
N MET A 194 16.30 4.88 0.55
CA MET A 194 15.76 3.71 1.25
C MET A 194 16.58 3.36 2.50
N THR A 195 17.81 3.84 2.62
CA THR A 195 18.72 3.59 3.75
C THR A 195 19.19 4.86 4.45
N SER A 196 18.81 6.04 3.93
CA SER A 196 19.19 7.34 4.48
C SER A 196 18.08 8.37 4.27
N ASP A 197 18.26 9.57 4.85
CA ASP A 197 17.35 10.70 4.67
C ASP A 197 17.59 11.49 3.38
N ALA A 198 18.41 10.98 2.45
CA ALA A 198 18.68 11.62 1.18
C ALA A 198 17.38 11.88 0.41
N GLU A 199 17.28 13.09 -0.19
CA GLU A 199 16.16 13.37 -1.07
C GLU A 199 16.36 12.70 -2.43
N PRO A 200 15.40 11.84 -2.87
CA PRO A 200 15.52 11.14 -4.13
C PRO A 200 15.24 12.06 -5.32
N ASP A 201 15.95 11.86 -6.41
CA ASP A 201 15.50 12.30 -7.72
C ASP A 201 14.44 11.32 -8.30
N TRP A 202 13.89 11.65 -9.48
CA TRP A 202 12.89 10.81 -10.12
C TRP A 202 13.43 9.44 -10.55
N GLY A 203 14.68 9.38 -11.01
CA GLY A 203 15.34 8.12 -11.38
C GLY A 203 15.42 7.18 -10.18
N GLN A 204 15.86 7.70 -9.04
CA GLN A 204 15.94 6.96 -7.79
C GLN A 204 14.57 6.51 -7.27
N LEU A 205 13.51 7.33 -7.42
CA LEU A 205 12.15 6.92 -7.09
C LEU A 205 11.67 5.74 -7.94
N LEU A 206 11.93 5.78 -9.26
CA LEU A 206 11.59 4.69 -10.16
C LEU A 206 12.38 3.42 -9.84
N GLN A 207 13.67 3.54 -9.44
CA GLN A 207 14.45 2.42 -8.92
C GLN A 207 13.84 1.84 -7.64
N GLY A 208 13.39 2.70 -6.71
CA GLY A 208 12.69 2.27 -5.50
C GLY A 208 11.41 1.49 -5.82
N PHE A 209 10.59 1.98 -6.76
CA PHE A 209 9.43 1.25 -7.24
C PHE A 209 9.81 -0.07 -7.95
N ALA A 210 10.90 -0.12 -8.71
CA ALA A 210 11.36 -1.37 -9.31
C ALA A 210 11.76 -2.39 -8.24
N LEU A 211 12.48 -1.93 -7.21
CA LEU A 211 12.92 -2.76 -6.10
C LEU A 211 11.74 -3.34 -5.30
N THR A 212 10.86 -2.50 -4.77
CA THR A 212 9.70 -2.96 -3.98
C THR A 212 8.74 -3.79 -4.83
N GLY A 213 8.53 -3.40 -6.09
CA GLY A 213 7.67 -4.11 -7.02
C GLY A 213 8.11 -5.54 -7.29
N HIS A 214 9.41 -5.78 -7.43
CA HIS A 214 9.94 -7.12 -7.60
C HIS A 214 9.54 -8.06 -6.44
N PHE A 215 9.67 -7.58 -5.19
CA PHE A 215 9.33 -8.39 -4.03
C PHE A 215 7.82 -8.52 -3.84
N ILE A 216 7.04 -7.46 -4.06
CA ILE A 216 5.58 -7.50 -4.01
C ILE A 216 5.03 -8.53 -5.00
N GLU A 217 5.47 -8.47 -6.27
CA GLU A 217 5.06 -9.42 -7.30
C GLU A 217 5.42 -10.85 -6.91
N ARG A 218 6.66 -11.07 -6.54
CA ARG A 218 7.18 -12.39 -6.19
C ARG A 218 6.47 -13.00 -4.99
N GLN A 219 6.18 -12.21 -3.94
CA GLN A 219 5.63 -12.75 -2.69
C GLN A 219 4.11 -12.89 -2.70
N PHE A 220 3.40 -11.99 -3.39
CA PHE A 220 1.97 -11.93 -3.27
C PHE A 220 1.19 -12.24 -4.55
N PHE A 221 1.83 -12.13 -5.72
CA PHE A 221 1.11 -12.19 -7.00
C PHE A 221 1.64 -13.24 -7.99
N ALA A 222 2.67 -14.01 -7.67
CA ALA A 222 3.27 -15.00 -8.56
C ALA A 222 2.27 -16.03 -9.14
N GLU A 223 1.21 -16.37 -8.40
CA GLU A 223 0.22 -17.40 -8.78
C GLU A 223 -1.19 -16.82 -9.03
N ARG A 224 -1.40 -15.51 -8.91
CA ARG A 224 -2.74 -14.92 -8.99
C ARG A 224 -3.14 -14.58 -10.42
N ARG A 225 -4.32 -15.07 -10.86
CA ARG A 225 -4.90 -14.78 -12.18
C ARG A 225 -5.49 -13.36 -12.31
N ALA A 226 -5.88 -12.72 -11.21
CA ALA A 226 -6.30 -11.31 -11.20
C ALA A 226 -5.05 -10.45 -11.03
N ASP A 227 -4.89 -9.45 -11.90
CA ASP A 227 -3.70 -8.60 -11.92
C ASP A 227 -3.90 -7.29 -11.12
N PRO A 228 -3.77 -7.32 -9.77
CA PRO A 228 -3.77 -6.10 -8.98
C PRO A 228 -2.59 -5.18 -9.34
N LEU A 229 -1.53 -5.73 -9.94
CA LEU A 229 -0.37 -4.97 -10.39
C LEU A 229 -0.69 -4.02 -11.56
N ALA A 230 -1.81 -4.22 -12.26
CA ALA A 230 -2.27 -3.27 -13.28
C ALA A 230 -2.51 -1.86 -12.71
N ALA A 231 -3.10 -1.76 -11.51
CA ALA A 231 -3.28 -0.48 -10.82
C ALA A 231 -1.93 0.19 -10.50
N ARG A 232 -0.94 -0.62 -10.06
CA ARG A 232 0.43 -0.15 -9.82
C ARG A 232 1.09 0.34 -11.11
N GLY A 233 0.97 -0.44 -12.17
CA GLY A 233 1.50 -0.10 -13.49
C GLY A 233 0.95 1.23 -13.99
N MET A 234 -0.37 1.44 -13.91
CA MET A 234 -1.01 2.70 -14.28
C MET A 234 -0.48 3.89 -13.47
N MET A 235 -0.27 3.74 -12.15
CA MET A 235 0.30 4.80 -11.32
C MET A 235 1.73 5.13 -11.75
N ILE A 236 2.59 4.13 -11.92
CA ILE A 236 3.99 4.32 -12.35
C ILE A 236 4.07 4.94 -13.74
N ASP A 237 3.23 4.53 -14.68
CA ASP A 237 3.22 5.10 -16.03
C ASP A 237 2.76 6.58 -16.04
N ARG A 238 1.87 6.96 -15.13
CA ARG A 238 1.50 8.36 -14.93
C ARG A 238 2.64 9.16 -14.32
N LEU A 239 3.36 8.60 -13.32
CA LEU A 239 4.57 9.21 -12.77
C LEU A 239 5.63 9.43 -13.86
N LYS A 240 5.92 8.44 -14.68
CA LYS A 240 6.89 8.55 -15.79
C LYS A 240 6.54 9.66 -16.77
N ARG A 241 5.25 9.81 -17.11
CA ARG A 241 4.79 10.89 -18.02
C ARG A 241 4.92 12.29 -17.47
N MET A 242 4.99 12.45 -16.14
CA MET A 242 5.23 13.76 -15.53
C MET A 242 6.70 14.18 -15.59
N VAL A 243 7.60 13.24 -15.81
CA VAL A 243 9.06 13.42 -15.74
C VAL A 243 9.69 13.49 -17.11
N ALA A 244 8.97 13.00 -18.14
CA ALA A 244 9.38 13.07 -19.55
C ALA A 244 9.08 14.44 -20.15
#